data_981c8d177ab2cc4a7d65b0e64eb27281
#
_entry.id   981c8d177ab2cc4a7d65b0e64eb27281
#
_cell.length_a   1.000
_cell.length_b   1.000
_cell.length_c   1.000
_cell.angle_alpha   90.00
_cell.angle_beta   90.00
_cell.angle_gamma   90.00
#
_symmetry.space_group_name_H-M   'P 1'
#
loop_
_entity.id
_entity.type
_entity.pdbx_description
1 polymer ?
#
loop_
_entity_poly.entity_id
_entity_poly.type
_entity_poly.pdbx_seq_one_letter_code
_entity_poly.pdbx_strand_id
1 'polypeptide(L)'
;INVGIGLARLGKKVLIIDNDPQGSLTEALGYQQPDELDVTLSNIMEWVLNEDDFDLDAGILHHQEEVDLLPANIELAGVETSLIGIMSSETVLKDYIEMIGDRYDYIVTDCSPNLGQLTLNALVAADEIIIPVQPAYLPIKGLQQLLKTISRVKRKMNPKLHVMGILLTMVDYRTNYANDIIDVVYNA
;
A
#
# COMPACT_ATOMS: atom_id res chain seq x y z
N ILE A 1 9.08 2.48 -0.88
CA ILE A 1 10.03 3.59 -1.08
C ILE A 1 10.82 3.41 -2.37
N ASN A 2 11.70 2.40 -2.48
CA ASN A 2 12.65 2.25 -3.60
C ASN A 2 11.98 2.18 -4.98
N VAL A 3 10.80 1.57 -5.10
CA VAL A 3 10.04 1.52 -6.35
C VAL A 3 9.58 2.92 -6.75
N GLY A 4 8.98 3.66 -5.80
CA GLY A 4 8.50 5.02 -6.08
C GLY A 4 9.63 5.98 -6.48
N ILE A 5 10.72 6.02 -5.70
CA ILE A 5 11.90 6.84 -6.02
C ILE A 5 12.53 6.41 -7.36
N GLY A 6 12.57 5.09 -7.64
CA GLY A 6 13.06 4.59 -8.93
C GLY A 6 12.25 5.09 -10.12
N LEU A 7 10.92 5.13 -9.98
CA LEU A 7 10.01 5.68 -11.00
C LEU A 7 10.20 7.20 -11.18
N ALA A 8 10.34 7.94 -10.06
CA ALA A 8 10.59 9.39 -10.11
C ALA A 8 11.90 9.70 -10.83
N ARG A 9 12.98 8.95 -10.57
CA ARG A 9 14.26 9.07 -11.29
C ARG A 9 14.17 8.75 -12.79
N LEU A 10 13.12 8.06 -13.21
CA LEU A 10 12.77 7.85 -14.64
C LEU A 10 11.87 8.97 -15.19
N GLY A 11 11.69 10.06 -14.44
CA GLY A 11 10.91 11.23 -14.85
C GLY A 11 9.40 11.06 -14.69
N LYS A 12 8.94 10.11 -13.85
CA LYS A 12 7.53 9.90 -13.58
C LYS A 12 7.07 10.72 -12.37
N LYS A 13 5.83 11.22 -12.43
CA LYS A 13 5.16 11.83 -11.28
C LYS A 13 4.63 10.71 -10.39
N VAL A 14 5.10 10.63 -9.16
CA VAL A 14 4.81 9.51 -8.25
C VAL A 14 4.27 10.01 -6.93
N LEU A 15 3.11 9.47 -6.53
CA LEU A 15 2.62 9.55 -5.16
C LEU A 15 2.91 8.22 -4.46
N ILE A 16 3.46 8.29 -3.26
CA ILE A 16 3.60 7.15 -2.35
C ILE A 16 2.58 7.34 -1.24
N ILE A 17 1.75 6.33 -1.01
CA ILE A 17 0.77 6.31 0.08
C ILE A 17 1.25 5.33 1.15
N ASP A 18 1.46 5.81 2.36
CA ASP A 18 1.70 4.97 3.53
C ASP A 18 0.34 4.47 4.05
N ASN A 19 0.05 3.18 3.89
CA ASN A 19 -1.21 2.57 4.30
C ASN A 19 -1.00 1.58 5.48
N ASP A 20 -0.03 1.91 6.33
CA ASP A 20 0.24 1.18 7.58
C ASP A 20 0.11 2.16 8.77
N PRO A 21 -0.74 1.86 9.77
CA PRO A 21 -0.86 2.67 11.00
C PRO A 21 0.46 2.86 11.75
N GLN A 22 1.47 2.02 11.48
CA GLN A 22 2.78 2.18 12.09
C GLN A 22 3.59 3.36 11.53
N GLY A 23 3.21 3.93 10.37
CA GLY A 23 3.88 5.08 9.77
C GLY A 23 5.35 4.85 9.41
N SER A 24 5.77 3.60 9.25
CA SER A 24 7.18 3.26 9.05
C SER A 24 7.75 3.79 7.74
N LEU A 25 6.95 3.85 6.69
CA LEU A 25 7.35 4.46 5.41
C LEU A 25 7.48 5.97 5.58
N THR A 26 6.55 6.61 6.29
CA THR A 26 6.56 8.04 6.61
C THR A 26 7.82 8.42 7.37
N GLU A 27 8.17 7.68 8.43
CA GLU A 27 9.42 7.89 9.19
C GLU A 27 10.67 7.69 8.32
N ALA A 28 10.69 6.66 7.48
CA ALA A 28 11.82 6.33 6.61
C ALA A 28 12.05 7.39 5.51
N LEU A 29 11.03 8.17 5.16
CA LEU A 29 11.14 9.34 4.28
C LEU A 29 11.47 10.64 5.04
N GLY A 30 11.81 10.55 6.32
CA GLY A 30 12.37 11.67 7.11
C GLY A 30 11.38 12.37 8.02
N TYR A 31 10.11 12.01 8.03
CA TYR A 31 9.07 12.56 8.91
C TYR A 31 9.03 11.78 10.22
N GLN A 32 9.95 12.11 11.14
CA GLN A 32 10.24 11.33 12.37
C GLN A 32 9.13 11.31 13.41
N GLN A 33 8.14 12.18 13.29
CA GLN A 33 7.00 12.33 14.21
C GLN A 33 5.69 12.31 13.43
N PRO A 34 5.29 11.15 12.86
CA PRO A 34 4.08 11.05 12.03
C PRO A 34 2.80 11.50 12.77
N ASP A 35 2.75 11.27 14.08
CA ASP A 35 1.60 11.63 14.93
C ASP A 35 1.45 13.14 15.16
N GLU A 36 2.45 13.94 14.81
CA GLU A 36 2.39 15.42 14.87
C GLU A 36 2.01 16.06 13.53
N LEU A 37 1.77 15.27 12.48
CA LEU A 37 1.32 15.78 11.19
C LEU A 37 -0.15 16.18 11.24
N ASP A 38 -0.47 17.37 10.74
CA ASP A 38 -1.82 17.93 10.77
C ASP A 38 -2.82 17.11 9.95
N VAL A 39 -2.39 16.58 8.80
CA VAL A 39 -3.22 15.80 7.89
C VAL A 39 -2.46 14.58 7.41
N THR A 40 -3.09 13.42 7.54
CA THR A 40 -2.57 12.13 7.12
C THR A 40 -3.61 11.34 6.34
N LEU A 41 -3.28 10.14 5.89
CA LEU A 41 -4.24 9.23 5.25
C LEU A 41 -5.48 8.97 6.12
N SER A 42 -5.35 9.05 7.45
CA SER A 42 -6.48 8.90 8.37
C SER A 42 -7.56 9.92 8.09
N ASN A 43 -7.19 11.21 8.03
CA ASN A 43 -8.11 12.31 7.78
C ASN A 43 -8.72 12.21 6.38
N ILE A 44 -7.90 11.90 5.37
CA ILE A 44 -8.37 11.73 3.99
C ILE A 44 -9.44 10.64 3.90
N MET A 45 -9.19 9.47 4.50
CA MET A 45 -10.16 8.37 4.48
C MET A 45 -11.45 8.70 5.22
N GLU A 46 -11.38 9.43 6.32
CA GLU A 46 -12.56 9.90 7.06
C GLU A 46 -13.37 10.92 6.24
N TRP A 47 -12.72 11.90 5.60
CA TRP A 47 -13.39 12.88 4.77
C TRP A 47 -14.08 12.25 3.56
N VAL A 48 -13.41 11.33 2.88
CA VAL A 48 -14.01 10.59 1.77
C VAL A 48 -15.21 9.75 2.24
N LEU A 49 -15.08 9.06 3.37
CA LEU A 49 -16.14 8.22 3.93
C LEU A 49 -17.39 9.04 4.33
N ASN A 50 -17.18 10.27 4.82
CA ASN A 50 -18.25 11.17 5.26
C ASN A 50 -18.78 12.07 4.12
N GLU A 51 -18.21 11.96 2.90
CA GLU A 51 -18.52 12.83 1.76
C GLU A 51 -18.27 14.33 2.08
N ASP A 52 -17.23 14.62 2.89
CA ASP A 52 -16.85 15.95 3.25
C ASP A 52 -16.11 16.65 2.10
N ASP A 53 -16.26 17.97 1.98
CA ASP A 53 -15.44 18.80 1.08
C ASP A 53 -14.05 19.04 1.69
N PHE A 54 -12.99 18.74 0.96
CA PHE A 54 -11.61 18.98 1.38
C PHE A 54 -10.69 19.34 0.21
N ASP A 55 -9.54 19.94 0.52
CA ASP A 55 -8.50 20.20 -0.47
C ASP A 55 -7.80 18.88 -0.84
N LEU A 56 -7.78 18.52 -2.12
CA LEU A 56 -7.14 17.30 -2.62
C LEU A 56 -5.62 17.29 -2.45
N ASP A 57 -5.01 18.45 -2.17
CA ASP A 57 -3.59 18.56 -1.84
C ASP A 57 -3.33 18.47 -0.32
N ALA A 58 -4.40 18.40 0.50
CA ALA A 58 -4.25 18.26 1.94
C ALA A 58 -3.48 16.98 2.29
N GLY A 59 -2.49 17.12 3.17
CA GLY A 59 -1.64 16.01 3.61
C GLY A 59 -0.61 15.51 2.60
N ILE A 60 -0.56 16.06 1.37
CA ILE A 60 0.48 15.70 0.42
C ILE A 60 1.79 16.42 0.79
N LEU A 61 2.82 15.62 1.05
CA LEU A 61 4.17 16.09 1.42
C LEU A 61 5.13 15.88 0.24
N HIS A 62 5.80 16.96 -0.19
CA HIS A 62 6.79 16.88 -1.27
C HIS A 62 8.16 16.49 -0.72
N HIS A 63 8.72 15.41 -1.23
CA HIS A 63 10.01 14.89 -0.78
C HIS A 63 11.15 15.25 -1.74
N GLN A 64 12.37 15.44 -1.20
CA GLN A 64 13.57 15.81 -1.97
C GLN A 64 13.99 14.80 -3.06
N GLU A 65 13.50 13.56 -3.01
CA GLU A 65 13.71 12.53 -4.04
C GLU A 65 12.67 12.62 -5.17
N GLU A 66 12.00 13.77 -5.30
CA GLU A 66 11.00 14.06 -6.36
C GLU A 66 9.79 13.10 -6.34
N VAL A 67 9.42 12.63 -5.17
CA VAL A 67 8.17 11.90 -4.94
C VAL A 67 7.28 12.68 -3.98
N ASP A 68 5.98 12.53 -4.15
CA ASP A 68 5.00 12.99 -3.18
C ASP A 68 4.66 11.85 -2.22
N LEU A 69 4.38 12.19 -0.97
CA LEU A 69 4.00 11.27 0.08
C LEU A 69 2.65 11.68 0.66
N LEU A 70 1.71 10.74 0.75
CA LEU A 70 0.58 10.81 1.66
C LEU A 70 0.94 9.98 2.90
N PRO A 71 1.21 10.63 4.05
CA PRO A 71 1.72 9.97 5.24
C PRO A 71 0.62 9.22 5.99
N ALA A 72 1.03 8.26 6.85
CA ALA A 72 0.17 7.64 7.85
C ALA A 72 0.67 7.92 9.26
N ASN A 73 -0.22 7.76 10.22
CA ASN A 73 0.05 7.79 11.65
C ASN A 73 -0.81 6.76 12.38
N ILE A 74 -0.68 6.69 13.70
CA ILE A 74 -1.40 5.70 14.53
C ILE A 74 -2.93 5.85 14.46
N GLU A 75 -3.46 7.02 14.13
CA GLU A 75 -4.90 7.26 14.00
C GLU A 75 -5.55 6.41 12.92
N LEU A 76 -4.76 5.99 11.91
CA LEU A 76 -5.23 5.11 10.85
C LEU A 76 -5.75 3.75 11.38
N ALA A 77 -5.29 3.30 12.55
CA ALA A 77 -5.85 2.11 13.21
C ALA A 77 -7.30 2.34 13.70
N GLY A 78 -7.62 3.57 14.10
CA GLY A 78 -8.98 3.97 14.46
C GLY A 78 -9.89 3.94 13.22
N VAL A 79 -9.42 4.50 12.11
CA VAL A 79 -10.12 4.47 10.82
C VAL A 79 -10.36 3.03 10.37
N GLU A 80 -9.37 2.14 10.44
CA GLU A 80 -9.54 0.73 10.10
C GLU A 80 -10.69 0.08 10.86
N THR A 81 -10.82 0.42 12.15
CA THR A 81 -11.89 -0.09 12.99
C THR A 81 -13.25 0.50 12.60
N SER A 82 -13.31 1.78 12.29
CA SER A 82 -14.55 2.47 11.89
C SER A 82 -15.11 1.96 10.56
N LEU A 83 -14.25 1.52 9.64
CA LEU A 83 -14.66 0.95 8.36
C LEU A 83 -15.44 -0.38 8.49
N ILE A 84 -15.32 -1.07 9.63
CA ILE A 84 -15.97 -2.37 9.83
C ILE A 84 -17.49 -2.18 9.92
N GLY A 85 -18.22 -2.83 9.01
CA GLY A 85 -19.68 -2.82 8.99
C GLY A 85 -20.31 -1.63 8.25
N ILE A 86 -19.50 -0.73 7.71
CA ILE A 86 -19.99 0.34 6.83
C ILE A 86 -20.08 -0.21 5.40
N MET A 87 -21.19 0.09 4.73
CA MET A 87 -21.42 -0.32 3.35
C MET A 87 -20.43 0.41 2.42
N SER A 88 -19.81 -0.31 1.50
CA SER A 88 -18.84 0.21 0.52
C SER A 88 -17.55 0.79 1.15
N SER A 89 -17.28 0.49 2.40
CA SER A 89 -16.05 0.95 3.07
C SER A 89 -14.77 0.43 2.44
N GLU A 90 -14.86 -0.59 1.61
CA GLU A 90 -13.74 -1.14 0.85
C GLU A 90 -13.31 -0.28 -0.36
N THR A 91 -14.08 0.75 -0.74
CA THR A 91 -13.78 1.61 -1.90
C THR A 91 -13.20 2.98 -1.52
N VAL A 92 -13.15 3.33 -0.25
CA VAL A 92 -12.77 4.67 0.23
C VAL A 92 -11.42 5.15 -0.35
N LEU A 93 -10.40 4.30 -0.31
CA LEU A 93 -9.10 4.64 -0.89
C LEU A 93 -9.16 4.75 -2.43
N LYS A 94 -9.96 3.91 -3.07
CA LYS A 94 -10.18 3.98 -4.51
C LYS A 94 -10.85 5.29 -4.91
N ASP A 95 -11.88 5.70 -4.17
CA ASP A 95 -12.62 6.92 -4.43
C ASP A 95 -11.68 8.14 -4.31
N TYR A 96 -10.82 8.18 -3.30
CA TYR A 96 -9.76 9.21 -3.19
C TYR A 96 -8.79 9.19 -4.38
N ILE A 97 -8.29 8.01 -4.75
CA ILE A 97 -7.36 7.86 -5.89
C ILE A 97 -8.02 8.32 -7.20
N GLU A 98 -9.30 8.06 -7.40
CA GLU A 98 -10.04 8.54 -8.57
C GLU A 98 -10.17 10.08 -8.58
N MET A 99 -10.30 10.73 -7.42
CA MET A 99 -10.33 12.20 -7.32
C MET A 99 -9.00 12.85 -7.71
N ILE A 100 -7.86 12.23 -7.38
CA ILE A 100 -6.51 12.76 -7.64
C ILE A 100 -5.87 12.21 -8.93
N GLY A 101 -6.52 11.24 -9.61
CA GLY A 101 -5.95 10.29 -10.56
C GLY A 101 -5.03 10.87 -11.65
N ASP A 102 -5.44 11.93 -12.34
CA ASP A 102 -4.67 12.48 -13.48
C ASP A 102 -3.42 13.31 -13.07
N ARG A 103 -3.17 13.45 -11.76
CA ARG A 103 -2.03 14.23 -11.26
C ARG A 103 -0.72 13.45 -11.29
N TYR A 104 -0.80 12.10 -11.17
CA TYR A 104 0.32 11.19 -11.03
C TYR A 104 0.35 10.14 -12.14
N ASP A 105 1.56 9.78 -12.60
CA ASP A 105 1.76 8.66 -13.51
C ASP A 105 1.65 7.32 -12.76
N TYR A 106 2.05 7.32 -11.47
CA TYR A 106 2.02 6.15 -10.60
C TYR A 106 1.64 6.53 -9.16
N ILE A 107 0.79 5.71 -8.57
CA ILE A 107 0.48 5.75 -7.14
C ILE A 107 0.94 4.43 -6.54
N VAL A 108 1.86 4.48 -5.58
CA VAL A 108 2.44 3.31 -4.93
C VAL A 108 1.96 3.25 -3.49
N THR A 109 1.09 2.31 -3.17
CA THR A 109 0.56 2.14 -1.81
C THR A 109 1.38 1.08 -1.07
N ASP A 110 1.97 1.46 0.06
CA ASP A 110 2.66 0.55 0.98
C ASP A 110 1.67 0.05 2.02
N CYS A 111 1.53 -1.27 2.13
CA CYS A 111 0.50 -1.89 2.94
C CYS A 111 1.10 -2.63 4.13
N SER A 112 0.41 -2.57 5.26
CA SER A 112 0.65 -3.45 6.41
C SER A 112 0.58 -4.94 6.00
N PRO A 113 1.36 -5.82 6.63
CA PRO A 113 1.27 -7.27 6.39
C PRO A 113 -0.06 -7.90 6.85
N ASN A 114 -0.90 -7.13 7.50
CA ASN A 114 -2.23 -7.54 7.95
C ASN A 114 -3.23 -7.55 6.78
N LEU A 115 -4.10 -8.57 6.71
CA LEU A 115 -5.19 -8.64 5.72
C LEU A 115 -6.48 -8.01 6.28
N GLY A 116 -6.37 -6.79 6.82
CA GLY A 116 -7.46 -6.00 7.36
C GLY A 116 -8.18 -5.13 6.32
N GLN A 117 -8.97 -4.18 6.81
CA GLN A 117 -9.77 -3.27 5.96
C GLN A 117 -8.88 -2.33 5.13
N LEU A 118 -7.75 -1.86 5.69
CA LEU A 118 -6.82 -1.02 4.96
C LEU A 118 -6.19 -1.76 3.76
N THR A 119 -5.73 -2.99 3.97
CA THR A 119 -5.20 -3.81 2.87
C THR A 119 -6.29 -4.15 1.85
N LEU A 120 -7.53 -4.37 2.28
CA LEU A 120 -8.66 -4.59 1.37
C LEU A 120 -8.91 -3.35 0.50
N ASN A 121 -8.91 -2.15 1.08
CA ASN A 121 -9.02 -0.88 0.37
C ASN A 121 -7.92 -0.72 -0.69
N ALA A 122 -6.67 -1.00 -0.32
CA ALA A 122 -5.55 -0.94 -1.26
C ALA A 122 -5.72 -1.93 -2.43
N LEU A 123 -6.14 -3.17 -2.17
CA LEU A 123 -6.39 -4.17 -3.22
C LEU A 123 -7.56 -3.81 -4.13
N VAL A 124 -8.58 -3.13 -3.62
CA VAL A 124 -9.73 -2.66 -4.41
C VAL A 124 -9.35 -1.49 -5.29
N ALA A 125 -8.45 -0.63 -4.83
CA ALA A 125 -7.95 0.54 -5.55
C ALA A 125 -6.88 0.21 -6.60
N ALA A 126 -6.06 -0.82 -6.37
CA ALA A 126 -4.88 -1.11 -7.18
C ALA A 126 -5.20 -1.73 -8.55
N ASP A 127 -4.38 -1.41 -9.55
CA ASP A 127 -4.33 -2.12 -10.82
C ASP A 127 -3.40 -3.34 -10.72
N GLU A 128 -2.25 -3.18 -10.06
CA GLU A 128 -1.18 -4.17 -9.99
C GLU A 128 -0.66 -4.36 -8.56
N ILE A 129 -0.19 -5.56 -8.26
CA ILE A 129 0.39 -5.92 -6.98
C ILE A 129 1.80 -6.45 -7.16
N ILE A 130 2.75 -5.91 -6.42
CA ILE A 130 4.06 -6.49 -6.20
C ILE A 130 4.06 -7.12 -4.80
N ILE A 131 4.43 -8.39 -4.68
CA ILE A 131 4.45 -9.11 -3.41
C ILE A 131 5.91 -9.27 -2.96
N PRO A 132 6.40 -8.48 -2.00
CA PRO A 132 7.74 -8.68 -1.44
C PRO A 132 7.74 -9.92 -0.54
N VAL A 133 8.69 -10.82 -0.78
CA VAL A 133 8.86 -12.06 -0.01
C VAL A 133 10.31 -12.23 0.40
N GLN A 134 10.54 -12.46 1.68
CA GLN A 134 11.84 -12.92 2.15
C GLN A 134 11.89 -14.45 2.04
N PRO A 135 12.98 -15.06 1.56
CA PRO A 135 13.13 -16.51 1.49
C PRO A 135 13.40 -17.11 2.88
N ALA A 136 12.34 -17.12 3.71
CA ALA A 136 12.32 -17.66 5.07
C ALA A 136 11.12 -18.60 5.24
N TYR A 137 11.17 -19.53 6.20
CA TYR A 137 10.18 -20.61 6.37
C TYR A 137 8.73 -20.15 6.62
N LEU A 138 8.54 -19.02 7.27
CA LEU A 138 7.21 -18.52 7.67
C LEU A 138 6.36 -17.89 6.54
N PRO A 139 6.91 -17.27 5.50
CA PRO A 139 6.12 -16.54 4.49
C PRO A 139 5.22 -17.39 3.61
N ILE A 140 5.47 -18.69 3.42
CA ILE A 140 4.72 -19.52 2.45
C ILE A 140 3.22 -19.62 2.81
N LYS A 141 2.88 -19.82 4.09
CA LYS A 141 1.47 -19.84 4.52
C LYS A 141 0.79 -18.48 4.36
N GLY A 142 1.50 -17.41 4.73
CA GLY A 142 1.02 -16.04 4.56
C GLY A 142 0.80 -15.69 3.09
N LEU A 143 1.74 -16.06 2.22
CA LEU A 143 1.62 -15.88 0.78
C LEU A 143 0.40 -16.60 0.19
N GLN A 144 0.16 -17.86 0.57
CA GLN A 144 -1.02 -18.60 0.12
C GLN A 144 -2.34 -17.94 0.57
N GLN A 145 -2.39 -17.40 1.79
CA GLN A 145 -3.56 -16.68 2.29
C GLN A 145 -3.76 -15.36 1.54
N LEU A 146 -2.70 -14.60 1.30
CA LEU A 146 -2.72 -13.38 0.51
C LEU A 146 -3.23 -13.65 -0.91
N LEU A 147 -2.70 -14.65 -1.61
CA LEU A 147 -3.13 -15.02 -2.96
C LEU A 147 -4.61 -15.43 -3.01
N LYS A 148 -5.12 -16.12 -1.98
CA LYS A 148 -6.55 -16.41 -1.86
C LYS A 148 -7.38 -15.13 -1.69
N THR A 149 -6.91 -14.16 -0.90
CA THR A 149 -7.57 -12.87 -0.70
C THR A 149 -7.58 -12.07 -2.01
N ILE A 150 -6.43 -11.96 -2.68
CA ILE A 150 -6.32 -11.31 -4.00
C ILE A 150 -7.31 -11.93 -5.00
N SER A 151 -7.39 -13.26 -5.07
CA SER A 151 -8.32 -13.96 -5.95
C SER A 151 -9.79 -13.65 -5.65
N ARG A 152 -10.14 -13.44 -4.37
CA ARG A 152 -11.51 -13.04 -3.97
C ARG A 152 -11.79 -11.60 -4.37
N VAL A 153 -10.86 -10.68 -4.11
CA VAL A 153 -10.99 -9.27 -4.50
C VAL A 153 -11.12 -9.15 -6.01
N LYS A 154 -10.22 -9.79 -6.77
CA LYS A 154 -10.29 -9.81 -8.23
C LYS A 154 -11.64 -10.27 -8.77
N ARG A 155 -12.20 -11.32 -8.19
CA ARG A 155 -13.48 -11.87 -8.66
C ARG A 155 -14.69 -11.02 -8.31
N LYS A 156 -14.68 -10.32 -7.16
CA LYS A 156 -15.88 -9.69 -6.60
C LYS A 156 -15.88 -8.17 -6.62
N MET A 157 -14.71 -7.54 -6.54
CA MET A 157 -14.57 -6.12 -6.26
C MET A 157 -13.73 -5.40 -7.32
N ASN A 158 -12.60 -5.99 -7.74
CA ASN A 158 -11.68 -5.38 -8.70
C ASN A 158 -11.23 -6.39 -9.77
N PRO A 159 -12.01 -6.61 -10.84
CA PRO A 159 -11.69 -7.58 -11.90
C PRO A 159 -10.38 -7.28 -12.66
N LYS A 160 -9.92 -6.02 -12.64
CA LYS A 160 -8.69 -5.59 -13.33
C LYS A 160 -7.43 -5.94 -12.55
N LEU A 161 -7.57 -6.16 -11.23
CA LEU A 161 -6.44 -6.43 -10.36
C LEU A 161 -5.62 -7.63 -10.84
N HIS A 162 -4.30 -7.47 -10.96
CA HIS A 162 -3.43 -8.58 -11.24
C HIS A 162 -2.12 -8.53 -10.44
N VAL A 163 -1.51 -9.70 -10.25
CA VAL A 163 -0.21 -9.80 -9.60
C VAL A 163 0.86 -9.60 -10.66
N MET A 164 1.60 -8.49 -10.58
CA MET A 164 2.74 -8.21 -11.45
C MET A 164 3.87 -9.22 -11.21
N GLY A 165 4.10 -9.57 -9.95
CA GLY A 165 5.10 -10.55 -9.60
C GLY A 165 5.40 -10.63 -8.10
N ILE A 166 6.24 -11.62 -7.77
CA ILE A 166 6.81 -11.78 -6.43
C ILE A 166 8.23 -11.22 -6.46
N LEU A 167 8.52 -10.28 -5.55
CA LEU A 167 9.84 -9.69 -5.41
C LEU A 167 10.57 -10.35 -4.23
N LEU A 168 11.57 -11.16 -4.52
CA LEU A 168 12.42 -11.73 -3.49
C LEU A 168 13.33 -10.65 -2.89
N THR A 169 13.25 -10.48 -1.58
CA THR A 169 14.02 -9.48 -0.84
C THR A 169 14.92 -10.14 0.21
N MET A 170 16.03 -9.48 0.57
CA MET A 170 16.94 -9.92 1.62
C MET A 170 17.45 -11.38 1.42
N VAL A 171 17.74 -11.74 0.18
CA VAL A 171 18.17 -13.10 -0.19
C VAL A 171 19.62 -13.33 0.22
N ASP A 172 19.88 -14.33 1.05
CA ASP A 172 21.23 -14.84 1.31
C ASP A 172 21.47 -16.12 0.48
N TYR A 173 22.04 -15.95 -0.72
CA TYR A 173 22.34 -17.04 -1.65
C TYR A 173 23.34 -18.08 -1.12
N ARG A 174 24.00 -17.84 0.03
CA ARG A 174 24.92 -18.79 0.66
C ARG A 174 24.20 -19.92 1.37
N THR A 175 22.89 -19.80 1.59
CA THR A 175 22.10 -20.81 2.29
C THR A 175 21.35 -21.70 1.31
N ASN A 176 21.44 -23.02 1.48
CA ASN A 176 20.65 -23.98 0.69
C ASN A 176 19.16 -23.72 0.82
N TYR A 177 18.75 -23.34 2.01
CA TYR A 177 17.34 -23.05 2.32
C TYR A 177 16.76 -21.88 1.49
N ALA A 178 17.54 -20.81 1.27
CA ALA A 178 17.09 -19.71 0.42
C ALA A 178 16.92 -20.19 -1.04
N ASN A 179 17.81 -21.04 -1.53
CA ASN A 179 17.73 -21.59 -2.87
C ASN A 179 16.49 -22.50 -3.03
N ASP A 180 16.19 -23.35 -2.04
CA ASP A 180 15.00 -24.22 -2.06
C ASP A 180 13.70 -23.41 -2.13
N ILE A 181 13.63 -22.28 -1.40
CA ILE A 181 12.45 -21.39 -1.43
C ILE A 181 12.35 -20.62 -2.75
N ILE A 182 13.48 -20.17 -3.29
CA ILE A 182 13.53 -19.54 -4.61
C ILE A 182 12.93 -20.48 -5.65
N ASP A 183 13.34 -21.76 -5.65
CA ASP A 183 12.84 -22.78 -6.58
C ASP A 183 11.32 -23.00 -6.39
N VAL A 184 10.82 -23.00 -5.17
CA VAL A 184 9.37 -23.11 -4.89
C VAL A 184 8.60 -21.90 -5.44
N VAL A 185 9.13 -20.71 -5.30
CA VAL A 185 8.49 -19.46 -5.80
C VAL A 185 8.49 -19.41 -7.32
N TYR A 186 9.57 -19.86 -7.99
CA TYR A 186 9.66 -19.91 -9.45
C TYR A 186 8.76 -20.96 -10.09
N ASN A 187 8.38 -22.01 -9.35
CA ASN A 187 7.55 -23.10 -9.83
C ASN A 187 6.06 -22.96 -9.43
N ALA A 188 5.67 -21.88 -8.74
CA ALA A 188 4.30 -21.63 -8.28
C ALA A 188 3.53 -20.71 -9.22
#